data_f95a4b7fd2cdda99ce15eef6729f476e
#
_entry.id   f95a4b7fd2cdda99ce15eef6729f476e
#
_cell.length_a   1.000
_cell.length_b   1.000
_cell.length_c   1.000
_cell.angle_alpha   90.00
_cell.angle_beta   90.00
_cell.angle_gamma   90.00
#
_symmetry.space_group_name_H-M   'P 1'
#
loop_
_entity.id
_entity.type
_entity.pdbx_description
1 polymer ?
#
loop_
_entity_poly.entity_id
_entity_poly.type
_entity_poly.pdbx_seq_one_letter_code
_entity_poly.pdbx_strand_id
1 'polypeptide(L)'
;MTDIYKDILERTGGDIYIPVAGPVRTGKSTFIKRFAEVMMLPGIEDAFVYQRVVDELPQSGAGRTIMTTQPRFVPPQAVEIRLGEKAACRMKLVDCVGYLIPGAEGATEDGTPRMVTTPWFEEDVPFEQAAQVGTDRVIREHSTICLLMTTDGSITDIPRENYLEGEKRAIETAKATGKPLLVAVNSRN
;
A
#
# COMPACT_ATOMS: atom_id res chain seq x y z
N MET A 1 -30.38 8.02 2.98
CA MET A 1 -28.91 8.13 2.82
C MET A 1 -28.34 6.85 3.40
N THR A 2 -27.85 5.93 2.57
CA THR A 2 -27.26 4.67 3.05
C THR A 2 -26.02 5.04 3.84
N ASP A 3 -25.93 4.55 5.08
CA ASP A 3 -24.75 4.80 5.91
C ASP A 3 -23.58 4.00 5.31
N ILE A 4 -22.71 4.70 4.56
CA ILE A 4 -21.56 4.10 3.87
C ILE A 4 -20.65 3.33 4.83
N TYR A 5 -20.54 3.77 6.08
CA TYR A 5 -19.75 3.09 7.09
C TYR A 5 -20.34 1.73 7.45
N LYS A 6 -21.66 1.67 7.57
CA LYS A 6 -22.39 0.41 7.86
C LYS A 6 -22.25 -0.56 6.69
N ASP A 7 -22.40 -0.10 5.47
CA ASP A 7 -22.21 -0.91 4.24
C ASP A 7 -20.79 -1.49 4.15
N ILE A 8 -19.78 -0.69 4.44
CA ILE A 8 -18.37 -1.14 4.45
C ILE A 8 -18.15 -2.20 5.53
N LEU A 9 -18.65 -1.99 6.75
CA LEU A 9 -18.52 -2.94 7.86
C LEU A 9 -19.24 -4.26 7.60
N GLU A 10 -20.43 -4.22 7.02
CA GLU A 10 -21.21 -5.42 6.69
C GLU A 10 -20.53 -6.28 5.62
N ARG A 11 -19.93 -5.65 4.60
CA ARG A 11 -19.22 -6.35 3.51
C ARG A 11 -17.95 -7.07 3.97
N THR A 12 -17.32 -6.63 5.03
CA THR A 12 -15.98 -7.10 5.46
C THR A 12 -16.02 -7.90 6.75
N GLY A 13 -17.19 -8.13 7.32
CA GLY A 13 -17.30 -8.78 8.64
C GLY A 13 -16.70 -7.92 9.76
N GLY A 14 -16.63 -6.60 9.55
CA GLY A 14 -16.15 -5.63 10.53
C GLY A 14 -14.69 -5.18 10.39
N ASP A 15 -13.88 -5.85 9.56
CA ASP A 15 -12.51 -5.42 9.30
C ASP A 15 -12.41 -4.58 8.02
N ILE A 16 -11.69 -3.46 8.07
CA ILE A 16 -11.43 -2.58 6.94
C ILE A 16 -10.00 -2.84 6.43
N TYR A 17 -9.89 -3.19 5.15
CA TYR A 17 -8.62 -3.42 4.46
C TYR A 17 -8.35 -2.28 3.51
N ILE A 18 -7.24 -1.55 3.74
CA ILE A 18 -6.83 -0.41 2.92
C ILE A 18 -5.48 -0.69 2.28
N PRO A 19 -5.44 -1.19 1.03
CA PRO A 19 -4.21 -1.20 0.27
C PRO A 19 -3.76 0.22 -0.02
N VAL A 20 -2.46 0.45 0.17
CA VAL A 20 -1.78 1.67 -0.26
C VAL A 20 -1.07 1.32 -1.56
N ALA A 21 -1.74 1.60 -2.67
CA ALA A 21 -1.30 1.25 -4.02
C ALA A 21 -0.74 2.46 -4.78
N GLY A 22 -0.24 2.24 -5.98
CA GLY A 22 0.28 3.30 -6.85
C GLY A 22 1.71 3.01 -7.33
N PRO A 23 2.33 3.94 -8.07
CA PRO A 23 3.70 3.78 -8.54
C PRO A 23 4.69 3.56 -7.40
N VAL A 24 5.81 2.91 -7.68
CA VAL A 24 6.91 2.82 -6.69
C VAL A 24 7.47 4.21 -6.38
N ARG A 25 8.12 4.36 -5.24
CA ARG A 25 8.77 5.62 -4.80
C ARG A 25 7.84 6.83 -4.59
N THR A 26 6.54 6.60 -4.38
CA THR A 26 5.56 7.65 -4.06
C THR A 26 5.39 7.89 -2.56
N GLY A 27 6.11 7.14 -1.70
CA GLY A 27 6.05 7.28 -0.25
C GLY A 27 5.02 6.39 0.45
N LYS A 28 4.51 5.34 -0.21
CA LYS A 28 3.53 4.39 0.35
C LYS A 28 3.92 3.85 1.72
N SER A 29 5.10 3.25 1.82
CA SER A 29 5.59 2.65 3.08
C SER A 29 5.80 3.70 4.18
N THR A 30 6.22 4.91 3.81
CA THR A 30 6.34 6.04 4.75
C THR A 30 4.96 6.46 5.27
N PHE A 31 3.98 6.55 4.38
CA PHE A 31 2.59 6.83 4.77
C PHE A 31 2.04 5.77 5.72
N ILE A 32 2.19 4.49 5.39
CA ILE A 32 1.74 3.36 6.22
C ILE A 32 2.35 3.44 7.62
N LYS A 33 3.66 3.66 7.70
CA LYS A 33 4.36 3.82 8.96
C LYS A 33 3.77 4.97 9.78
N ARG A 34 3.63 6.16 9.19
CA ARG A 34 3.10 7.34 9.88
C ARG A 34 1.64 7.18 10.27
N PHE A 35 0.83 6.60 9.41
CA PHE A 35 -0.56 6.30 9.74
C PHE A 35 -0.67 5.35 10.94
N ALA A 36 0.12 4.28 10.95
CA ALA A 36 0.14 3.35 12.07
C ALA A 36 0.62 4.01 13.37
N GLU A 37 1.69 4.82 13.32
CA GLU A 37 2.21 5.56 14.48
C GLU A 37 1.18 6.52 15.09
N VAL A 38 0.38 7.19 14.26
CA VAL A 38 -0.56 8.22 14.71
C VAL A 38 -1.94 7.66 15.03
N MET A 39 -2.42 6.70 14.26
CA MET A 39 -3.82 6.25 14.32
C MET A 39 -4.00 4.87 14.96
N MET A 40 -3.02 3.99 14.85
CA MET A 40 -3.15 2.61 15.33
C MET A 40 -2.47 2.40 16.68
N LEU A 41 -1.20 2.78 16.82
CA LEU A 41 -0.41 2.52 18.03
C LEU A 41 -1.01 3.15 19.29
N PRO A 42 -1.56 4.38 19.28
CA PRO A 42 -2.14 4.97 20.49
C PRO A 42 -3.35 4.22 21.07
N GLY A 43 -4.02 3.41 20.24
CA GLY A 43 -5.18 2.62 20.68
C GLY A 43 -4.83 1.22 21.17
N ILE A 44 -3.56 0.81 21.14
CA ILE A 44 -3.11 -0.52 21.54
C ILE A 44 -2.66 -0.50 23.02
N GLU A 45 -3.45 -1.10 23.88
CA GLU A 45 -3.16 -1.18 25.32
C GLU A 45 -2.22 -2.35 25.66
N ASP A 46 -2.27 -3.44 24.89
CA ASP A 46 -1.43 -4.62 25.10
C ASP A 46 -0.01 -4.39 24.60
N ALA A 47 0.98 -4.44 25.49
CA ALA A 47 2.38 -4.17 25.19
C ALA A 47 2.99 -5.13 24.16
N PHE A 48 2.56 -6.40 24.14
CA PHE A 48 3.03 -7.37 23.15
C PHE A 48 2.48 -7.07 21.76
N VAL A 49 1.20 -6.73 21.68
CA VAL A 49 0.56 -6.32 20.43
C VAL A 49 1.20 -5.04 19.92
N TYR A 50 1.43 -4.06 20.80
CA TYR A 50 2.11 -2.81 20.46
C TYR A 50 3.48 -3.06 19.85
N GLN A 51 4.35 -3.83 20.56
CA GLN A 51 5.71 -4.10 20.08
C GLN A 51 5.70 -4.85 18.76
N ARG A 52 4.82 -5.85 18.59
CA ARG A 52 4.68 -6.58 17.35
C ARG A 52 4.26 -5.68 16.18
N VAL A 53 3.34 -4.75 16.40
CA VAL A 53 2.96 -3.77 15.36
C VAL A 53 4.14 -2.88 15.00
N VAL A 54 4.90 -2.39 15.98
CA VAL A 54 6.11 -1.59 15.74
C VAL A 54 7.14 -2.35 14.91
N ASP A 55 7.39 -3.61 15.23
CA ASP A 55 8.37 -4.46 14.54
C ASP A 55 7.97 -4.76 13.09
N GLU A 56 6.66 -4.75 12.80
CA GLU A 56 6.09 -5.02 11.48
C GLU A 56 5.96 -3.75 10.61
N LEU A 57 6.24 -2.56 11.17
CA LEU A 57 6.15 -1.33 10.38
C LEU A 57 7.16 -1.33 9.23
N PRO A 58 6.74 -0.84 8.04
CA PRO A 58 7.64 -0.76 6.91
C PRO A 58 8.83 0.14 7.20
N GLN A 59 10.01 -0.30 6.75
CA GLN A 59 11.18 0.56 6.72
C GLN A 59 11.15 1.43 5.46
N SER A 60 11.30 2.74 5.65
CA SER A 60 11.37 3.69 4.54
C SER A 60 12.83 3.80 4.07
N GLY A 61 13.07 3.47 2.81
CA GLY A 61 14.37 3.69 2.18
C GLY A 61 14.48 5.09 1.57
N ALA A 62 15.65 5.70 1.65
CA ALA A 62 15.98 6.89 0.88
C ALA A 62 16.38 6.54 -0.57
N GLY A 63 16.41 7.53 -1.47
CA GLY A 63 16.87 7.37 -2.85
C GLY A 63 15.87 6.67 -3.78
N ARG A 64 16.38 5.98 -4.80
CA ARG A 64 15.60 5.39 -5.90
C ARG A 64 15.30 3.91 -5.73
N THR A 65 15.94 3.24 -4.79
CA THR A 65 15.83 1.79 -4.60
C THR A 65 14.46 1.37 -4.07
N ILE A 66 13.89 0.32 -4.64
CA ILE A 66 12.64 -0.29 -4.21
C ILE A 66 12.93 -1.21 -3.02
N MET A 67 12.30 -0.92 -1.88
CA MET A 67 12.51 -1.66 -0.62
C MET A 67 11.49 -2.78 -0.42
N THR A 68 10.23 -2.53 -0.80
CA THR A 68 9.14 -3.51 -0.66
C THR A 68 9.18 -4.49 -1.83
N THR A 69 9.35 -5.77 -1.56
CA THR A 69 9.46 -6.82 -2.59
C THR A 69 8.21 -7.69 -2.71
N GLN A 70 7.36 -7.70 -1.70
CA GLN A 70 6.08 -8.43 -1.70
C GLN A 70 5.03 -7.63 -0.92
N PRO A 71 3.74 -7.75 -1.30
CA PRO A 71 2.66 -7.17 -0.51
C PRO A 71 2.59 -7.80 0.88
N ARG A 72 2.28 -6.98 1.90
CA ARG A 72 2.09 -7.47 3.27
C ARG A 72 1.06 -6.66 4.03
N PHE A 73 0.38 -7.31 4.97
CA PHE A 73 -0.52 -6.65 5.91
C PHE A 73 0.27 -5.92 6.99
N VAL A 74 -0.18 -4.70 7.32
CA VAL A 74 0.40 -3.87 8.38
C VAL A 74 -0.75 -3.30 9.21
N PRO A 75 -0.91 -3.71 10.45
CA PRO A 75 -0.30 -4.88 11.08
C PRO A 75 -0.86 -6.20 10.54
N PRO A 76 -0.26 -7.37 10.87
CA PRO A 76 -0.75 -8.67 10.41
C PRO A 76 -2.16 -9.00 10.88
N GLN A 77 -2.54 -8.54 12.09
CA GLN A 77 -3.90 -8.63 12.62
C GLN A 77 -4.55 -7.25 12.64
N ALA A 78 -5.86 -7.18 12.36
CA ALA A 78 -6.58 -5.93 12.39
C ALA A 78 -6.59 -5.32 13.79
N VAL A 79 -6.28 -4.03 13.87
CA VAL A 79 -6.27 -3.25 15.09
C VAL A 79 -7.49 -2.35 15.12
N GLU A 80 -8.11 -2.22 16.29
CA GLU A 80 -9.18 -1.26 16.48
C GLU A 80 -8.61 0.16 16.49
N ILE A 81 -9.18 1.02 15.68
CA ILE A 81 -8.92 2.45 15.69
C ILE A 81 -10.19 3.20 16.01
N ARG A 82 -10.05 4.28 16.78
CA ARG A 82 -11.15 5.17 17.10
C ARG A 82 -11.16 6.37 16.15
N LEU A 83 -12.28 6.56 15.49
CA LEU A 83 -12.54 7.68 14.58
C LEU A 83 -13.42 8.71 15.30
N GLY A 84 -12.80 9.57 16.12
CA GLY A 84 -13.50 10.48 17.00
C GLY A 84 -14.19 9.76 18.18
N GLU A 85 -15.24 10.38 18.74
CA GLU A 85 -15.91 9.88 19.95
C GLU A 85 -16.94 8.77 19.66
N LYS A 86 -17.41 8.63 18.42
CA LYS A 86 -18.63 7.84 18.09
C LYS A 86 -18.39 6.66 17.16
N ALA A 87 -17.21 6.51 16.61
CA ALA A 87 -16.94 5.43 15.66
C ALA A 87 -15.64 4.72 16.00
N ALA A 88 -15.68 3.41 15.98
CA ALA A 88 -14.51 2.54 16.04
C ALA A 88 -14.58 1.55 14.89
N CYS A 89 -13.45 1.22 14.29
CA CYS A 89 -13.37 0.18 13.26
C CYS A 89 -12.08 -0.61 13.43
N ARG A 90 -12.11 -1.87 13.02
CA ARG A 90 -10.91 -2.70 12.93
C ARG A 90 -10.29 -2.54 11.56
N MET A 91 -9.00 -2.26 11.51
CA MET A 91 -8.34 -1.89 10.27
C MET A 91 -7.00 -2.61 10.09
N LYS A 92 -6.71 -2.90 8.82
CA LYS A 92 -5.37 -3.26 8.33
C LYS A 92 -5.03 -2.39 7.13
N LEU A 93 -3.78 -1.96 7.05
CA LEU A 93 -3.21 -1.46 5.81
C LEU A 93 -2.56 -2.62 5.05
N VAL A 94 -2.44 -2.49 3.74
CA VAL A 94 -1.65 -3.41 2.92
C VAL A 94 -0.57 -2.62 2.23
N ASP A 95 0.70 -2.91 2.58
CA ASP A 95 1.85 -2.32 1.89
C ASP A 95 2.05 -3.06 0.56
N CYS A 96 1.74 -2.38 -0.54
CA CYS A 96 1.91 -2.91 -1.89
C CYS A 96 3.28 -2.52 -2.44
N VAL A 97 3.87 -3.39 -3.25
CA VAL A 97 5.10 -3.04 -3.99
C VAL A 97 4.83 -1.81 -4.86
N GLY A 98 3.78 -1.86 -5.64
CA GLY A 98 3.40 -0.82 -6.58
C GLY A 98 3.84 -1.14 -8.02
N TYR A 99 3.48 -0.26 -8.93
CA TYR A 99 3.86 -0.34 -10.33
C TYR A 99 5.24 0.27 -10.55
N LEU A 100 6.11 -0.45 -11.23
CA LEU A 100 7.44 0.04 -11.56
C LEU A 100 7.35 1.22 -12.51
N ILE A 101 8.32 2.11 -12.39
CA ILE A 101 8.41 3.33 -13.22
C ILE A 101 9.84 3.49 -13.74
N PRO A 102 10.03 4.16 -14.87
CA PRO A 102 11.36 4.51 -15.35
C PRO A 102 12.15 5.32 -14.33
N GLY A 103 13.41 4.95 -14.11
CA GLY A 103 14.29 5.62 -13.14
C GLY A 103 14.20 5.10 -11.71
N ALA A 104 13.30 4.15 -11.39
CA ALA A 104 13.34 3.41 -10.13
C ALA A 104 14.39 2.29 -10.20
N GLU A 105 15.11 2.10 -9.09
CA GLU A 105 16.19 1.12 -8.99
C GLU A 105 15.73 -0.12 -8.22
N GLY A 106 16.36 -1.29 -8.52
CA GLY A 106 16.08 -2.57 -7.85
C GLY A 106 15.19 -3.51 -8.65
N ALA A 107 14.83 -3.14 -9.88
CA ALA A 107 14.15 -4.01 -10.84
C ALA A 107 15.12 -4.89 -11.65
N THR A 108 16.38 -4.49 -11.70
CA THR A 108 17.46 -5.18 -12.40
C THR A 108 18.58 -5.52 -11.45
N GLU A 109 19.30 -6.60 -11.72
CA GLU A 109 20.51 -7.05 -11.04
C GLU A 109 21.54 -7.38 -12.11
N ASP A 110 22.73 -6.77 -12.03
CA ASP A 110 23.80 -6.92 -13.03
C ASP A 110 23.37 -6.70 -14.49
N GLY A 111 22.45 -5.72 -14.71
CA GLY A 111 21.94 -5.39 -16.04
C GLY A 111 20.88 -6.32 -16.60
N THR A 112 20.49 -7.36 -15.86
CA THR A 112 19.41 -8.28 -16.21
C THR A 112 18.18 -8.07 -15.33
N PRO A 113 16.96 -8.43 -15.79
CA PRO A 113 15.78 -8.37 -14.94
C PRO A 113 15.98 -9.22 -13.68
N ARG A 114 15.76 -8.62 -12.50
CA ARG A 114 15.78 -9.35 -11.24
C ARG A 114 14.66 -10.37 -11.23
N MET A 115 14.99 -11.64 -11.05
CA MET A 115 14.02 -12.73 -10.96
C MET A 115 13.60 -12.94 -9.50
N VAL A 116 12.32 -13.25 -9.28
CA VAL A 116 11.76 -13.48 -7.94
C VAL A 116 10.77 -14.63 -7.95
N THR A 117 10.79 -15.42 -6.88
CA THR A 117 9.77 -16.43 -6.59
C THR A 117 8.55 -15.79 -5.96
N THR A 118 7.36 -16.13 -6.38
CA THR A 118 6.11 -15.67 -5.77
C THR A 118 5.10 -16.83 -5.66
N PRO A 119 4.14 -16.76 -4.73
CA PRO A 119 3.11 -17.79 -4.60
C PRO A 119 2.15 -17.91 -5.82
N TRP A 120 2.23 -16.98 -6.76
CA TRP A 120 1.29 -16.87 -7.88
C TRP A 120 1.79 -17.48 -9.18
N PHE A 121 3.08 -17.85 -9.21
CA PHE A 121 3.73 -18.44 -10.37
C PHE A 121 4.48 -19.69 -9.95
N GLU A 122 4.49 -20.72 -10.82
CA GLU A 122 5.22 -21.97 -10.59
C GLU A 122 6.73 -21.80 -10.80
N GLU A 123 7.13 -20.83 -11.63
CA GLU A 123 8.52 -20.48 -11.93
C GLU A 123 8.84 -19.06 -11.47
N ASP A 124 10.14 -18.77 -11.37
CA ASP A 124 10.62 -17.43 -11.12
C ASP A 124 10.22 -16.49 -12.27
N VAL A 125 9.76 -15.32 -11.92
CA VAL A 125 9.33 -14.29 -12.87
C VAL A 125 10.10 -12.99 -12.64
N PRO A 126 10.18 -12.11 -13.65
CA PRO A 126 10.75 -10.78 -13.46
C PRO A 126 10.04 -10.03 -12.31
N PHE A 127 10.83 -9.36 -11.48
CA PHE A 127 10.32 -8.59 -10.33
C PHE A 127 9.23 -7.59 -10.73
N GLU A 128 9.34 -6.97 -11.88
CA GLU A 128 8.32 -6.07 -12.43
C GLU A 128 6.97 -6.78 -12.58
N GLN A 129 6.96 -7.97 -13.16
CA GLN A 129 5.75 -8.77 -13.35
C GLN A 129 5.16 -9.19 -11.99
N ALA A 130 6.00 -9.62 -11.06
CA ALA A 130 5.59 -10.00 -9.71
C ALA A 130 4.96 -8.83 -8.95
N ALA A 131 5.61 -7.66 -9.01
CA ALA A 131 5.15 -6.42 -8.37
C ALA A 131 3.79 -5.98 -8.90
N GLN A 132 3.62 -6.04 -10.23
CA GLN A 132 2.40 -5.70 -10.91
C GLN A 132 1.25 -6.64 -10.53
N VAL A 133 1.44 -7.95 -10.69
CA VAL A 133 0.40 -8.95 -10.37
C VAL A 133 0.04 -8.90 -8.88
N GLY A 134 1.03 -8.79 -8.01
CA GLY A 134 0.81 -8.68 -6.57
C GLY A 134 0.00 -7.42 -6.21
N THR A 135 0.30 -6.27 -6.81
CA THR A 135 -0.44 -5.03 -6.58
C THR A 135 -1.88 -5.13 -7.12
N ASP A 136 -2.07 -5.65 -8.34
CA ASP A 136 -3.39 -5.84 -8.94
C ASP A 136 -4.27 -6.78 -8.09
N ARG A 137 -3.71 -7.88 -7.59
CA ARG A 137 -4.43 -8.82 -6.70
C ARG A 137 -4.83 -8.17 -5.39
N VAL A 138 -3.93 -7.45 -4.74
CA VAL A 138 -4.25 -6.75 -3.49
C VAL A 138 -5.39 -5.77 -3.69
N ILE A 139 -5.37 -4.98 -4.75
CA ILE A 139 -6.44 -4.03 -5.06
C ILE A 139 -7.78 -4.77 -5.29
N ARG A 140 -7.78 -5.87 -6.01
CA ARG A 140 -8.99 -6.59 -6.37
C ARG A 140 -9.54 -7.44 -5.23
N GLU A 141 -8.67 -8.21 -4.57
CA GLU A 141 -9.06 -9.29 -3.66
C GLU A 141 -9.01 -8.86 -2.18
N HIS A 142 -8.10 -7.94 -1.82
CA HIS A 142 -7.79 -7.58 -0.44
C HIS A 142 -8.03 -6.10 -0.13
N SER A 143 -9.04 -5.48 -0.71
CA SER A 143 -9.38 -4.08 -0.44
C SER A 143 -10.84 -3.90 -0.07
N THR A 144 -11.09 -3.08 0.93
CA THR A 144 -12.40 -2.51 1.24
C THR A 144 -12.48 -1.10 0.66
N ILE A 145 -11.42 -0.34 0.81
CA ILE A 145 -11.20 1.01 0.29
C ILE A 145 -9.80 1.01 -0.31
N CYS A 146 -9.61 1.50 -1.51
CA CYS A 146 -8.28 1.64 -2.11
C CYS A 146 -7.73 3.06 -1.86
N LEU A 147 -6.53 3.16 -1.29
CA LEU A 147 -5.76 4.40 -1.23
C LEU A 147 -4.67 4.36 -2.30
N LEU A 148 -4.79 5.21 -3.29
CA LEU A 148 -3.76 5.40 -4.30
C LEU A 148 -2.84 6.54 -3.88
N MET A 149 -1.55 6.25 -3.75
CA MET A 149 -0.53 7.26 -3.52
C MET A 149 0.25 7.57 -4.78
N THR A 150 0.34 8.85 -5.09
CA THR A 150 1.19 9.38 -6.14
C THR A 150 2.03 10.55 -5.62
N THR A 151 2.73 11.25 -6.51
CA THR A 151 3.58 12.40 -6.19
C THR A 151 3.55 13.42 -7.33
N ASP A 152 3.83 14.67 -6.98
CA ASP A 152 4.09 15.74 -7.95
C ASP A 152 5.53 15.69 -8.54
N GLY A 153 6.34 14.69 -8.12
CA GLY A 153 7.74 14.55 -8.53
C GLY A 153 8.75 15.22 -7.59
N SER A 154 8.30 16.01 -6.62
CA SER A 154 9.19 16.78 -5.74
C SER A 154 9.88 15.96 -4.64
N ILE A 155 9.41 14.75 -4.37
CA ILE A 155 9.89 13.92 -3.25
C ILE A 155 11.09 13.03 -3.59
N THR A 156 11.39 12.88 -4.88
CA THR A 156 12.51 12.08 -5.40
C THR A 156 13.15 12.80 -6.58
N ASP A 157 14.31 12.29 -7.05
CA ASP A 157 14.97 12.79 -8.27
C ASP A 157 14.40 12.14 -9.56
N ILE A 158 13.23 11.48 -9.47
CA ILE A 158 12.56 10.87 -10.62
C ILE A 158 11.56 11.87 -11.18
N PRO A 159 11.63 12.20 -12.49
CA PRO A 159 10.71 13.13 -13.12
C PRO A 159 9.25 12.73 -12.98
N ARG A 160 8.36 13.71 -12.85
CA ARG A 160 6.91 13.53 -12.66
C ARG A 160 6.27 12.68 -13.77
N GLU A 161 6.69 12.89 -15.01
CA GLU A 161 6.19 12.15 -16.17
C GLU A 161 6.37 10.64 -16.08
N ASN A 162 7.41 10.17 -15.38
CA ASN A 162 7.69 8.75 -15.21
C ASN A 162 6.65 8.02 -14.35
N TYR A 163 5.88 8.77 -13.53
CA TYR A 163 4.83 8.21 -12.67
C TYR A 163 3.50 8.00 -13.39
N LEU A 164 3.25 8.69 -14.50
CA LEU A 164 1.93 8.80 -15.14
C LEU A 164 1.35 7.44 -15.54
N GLU A 165 2.15 6.57 -16.14
CA GLU A 165 1.67 5.25 -16.59
C GLU A 165 1.30 4.35 -15.40
N GLY A 166 2.15 4.32 -14.37
CA GLY A 166 1.85 3.58 -13.13
C GLY A 166 0.62 4.10 -12.39
N GLU A 167 0.39 5.42 -12.39
CA GLU A 167 -0.82 6.03 -11.84
C GLU A 167 -2.07 5.63 -12.60
N LYS A 168 -2.04 5.79 -13.92
CA LYS A 168 -3.14 5.44 -14.79
C LYS A 168 -3.57 4.00 -14.56
N ARG A 169 -2.61 3.08 -14.55
CA ARG A 169 -2.86 1.68 -14.30
C ARG A 169 -3.48 1.43 -12.93
N ALA A 170 -2.93 2.04 -11.88
CA ALA A 170 -3.46 1.92 -10.52
C ALA A 170 -4.92 2.41 -10.42
N ILE A 171 -5.23 3.56 -11.07
CA ILE A 171 -6.57 4.12 -11.12
C ILE A 171 -7.53 3.19 -11.86
N GLU A 172 -7.14 2.69 -13.02
CA GLU A 172 -7.96 1.77 -13.83
C GLU A 172 -8.27 0.48 -13.08
N THR A 173 -7.24 -0.14 -12.46
CA THR A 173 -7.42 -1.34 -11.64
C THR A 173 -8.34 -1.09 -10.45
N ALA A 174 -8.16 0.02 -9.72
CA ALA A 174 -9.00 0.36 -8.58
C ALA A 174 -10.46 0.65 -9.00
N LYS A 175 -10.65 1.45 -10.05
CA LYS A 175 -12.00 1.77 -10.58
C LYS A 175 -12.74 0.52 -11.05
N ALA A 176 -12.05 -0.44 -11.66
CA ALA A 176 -12.65 -1.69 -12.12
C ALA A 176 -13.22 -2.55 -10.98
N THR A 177 -12.82 -2.32 -9.72
CA THR A 177 -13.37 -3.03 -8.56
C THR A 177 -14.71 -2.49 -8.08
N GLY A 178 -15.09 -1.27 -8.48
CA GLY A 178 -16.28 -0.57 -7.95
C GLY A 178 -16.16 -0.15 -6.48
N LYS A 179 -15.00 -0.33 -5.85
CA LYS A 179 -14.77 0.03 -4.45
C LYS A 179 -14.41 1.50 -4.30
N PRO A 180 -14.60 2.11 -3.12
CA PRO A 180 -14.18 3.48 -2.87
C PRO A 180 -12.68 3.67 -3.15
N LEU A 181 -12.34 4.75 -3.84
CA LEU A 181 -10.97 5.11 -4.18
C LEU A 181 -10.66 6.50 -3.64
N LEU A 182 -9.61 6.58 -2.84
CA LEU A 182 -8.98 7.84 -2.42
C LEU A 182 -7.66 8.01 -3.15
N VAL A 183 -7.35 9.23 -3.54
CA VAL A 183 -6.06 9.58 -4.16
C VAL A 183 -5.34 10.58 -3.26
N ALA A 184 -4.11 10.25 -2.87
CA ALA A 184 -3.22 11.11 -2.11
C ALA A 184 -2.00 11.48 -2.96
N VAL A 185 -1.73 12.77 -3.05
CA VAL A 185 -0.55 13.31 -3.74
C VAL A 185 0.50 13.70 -2.70
N ASN A 186 1.64 13.04 -2.74
CA ASN A 186 2.77 13.34 -1.87
C ASN A 186 3.67 14.40 -2.53
N SER A 187 3.91 15.50 -1.82
CA SER A 187 4.71 16.63 -2.29
C SER A 187 5.58 17.18 -1.17
N ARG A 188 6.70 17.82 -1.54
CA ARG A 188 7.47 18.69 -0.64
C ARG A 188 6.95 20.12 -0.81
N ASN A 189 6.50 20.69 0.30
CA ASN A 189 6.25 22.13 0.40
C ASN A 189 7.55 22.87 0.77
#